data_c4700a9c0ccead9da7e012a73c95cc64
#
_entry.id   c4700a9c0ccead9da7e012a73c95cc64
#
_cell.length_a   1.000
_cell.length_b   1.000
_cell.length_c   1.000
_cell.angle_alpha   90.00
_cell.angle_beta   90.00
_cell.angle_gamma   90.00
#
_symmetry.space_group_name_H-M   'P 1'
#
loop_
_entity.id
_entity.type
_entity.pdbx_description
1 polymer ?
#
loop_
_entity_poly.entity_id
_entity_poly.type
_entity_poly.pdbx_seq_one_letter_code
_entity_poly.pdbx_strand_id
1 'polypeptide(L)'
;MNAGDEVIVPSYTFVSSALAFVRQGAKIVYADSESDNPNIDTSTIEKLITKKTKVIVPVHYAGVSCDMDAIMGIACRYNLLVVEDAAQGIDSYFTSPKTGLKTSLGGIAHMAAFSFHETKNIQCGEGGLLIINDERLVRRSEIIWEKGTNRAEFYRGEVNKYGWVDLGSSFLPSEYTAAFLYSQLCELEKIQLSLIHI
;
A
#
# COMPACT_ATOMS: atom_id res chain seq x y z
N MET A 1 -13.87 -7.68 -1.84
CA MET A 1 -14.34 -7.23 -0.51
C MET A 1 -15.82 -6.92 -0.60
N ASN A 2 -16.61 -7.34 0.38
CA ASN A 2 -18.05 -7.10 0.44
C ASN A 2 -18.36 -6.12 1.57
N ALA A 3 -19.55 -5.50 1.51
CA ALA A 3 -19.98 -4.64 2.62
C ALA A 3 -20.06 -5.47 3.93
N GLY A 4 -19.47 -4.93 4.99
CA GLY A 4 -19.37 -5.58 6.29
C GLY A 4 -18.19 -6.53 6.48
N ASP A 5 -17.33 -6.75 5.46
CA ASP A 5 -16.02 -7.36 5.66
C ASP A 5 -15.18 -6.48 6.57
N GLU A 6 -14.29 -7.06 7.34
CA GLU A 6 -13.48 -6.35 8.33
C GLU A 6 -12.04 -6.17 7.83
N VAL A 7 -11.48 -4.98 8.13
CA VAL A 7 -10.09 -4.61 7.83
C VAL A 7 -9.42 -4.17 9.12
N ILE A 8 -8.31 -4.79 9.47
CA ILE A 8 -7.52 -4.43 10.65
C ILE A 8 -6.51 -3.34 10.24
N VAL A 9 -6.55 -2.21 10.96
CA VAL A 9 -5.71 -1.04 10.73
C VAL A 9 -5.16 -0.56 12.08
N PRO A 10 -3.91 -0.05 12.19
CA PRO A 10 -3.45 0.52 13.45
C PRO A 10 -4.31 1.72 13.85
N SER A 11 -4.49 1.91 15.15
CA SER A 11 -5.28 3.03 15.70
C SER A 11 -4.60 4.38 15.49
N TYR A 12 -3.27 4.39 15.35
CA TYR A 12 -2.48 5.57 15.06
C TYR A 12 -2.05 5.59 13.59
N THR A 13 -2.81 6.29 12.77
CA THR A 13 -2.51 6.45 11.34
C THR A 13 -3.28 7.62 10.74
N PHE A 14 -2.93 7.99 9.51
CA PHE A 14 -3.72 8.93 8.72
C PHE A 14 -4.99 8.27 8.19
N VAL A 15 -6.06 9.04 8.05
CA VAL A 15 -7.38 8.54 7.65
C VAL A 15 -7.38 7.75 6.33
N SER A 16 -6.47 8.04 5.42
CA SER A 16 -6.39 7.39 4.11
C SER A 16 -6.06 5.89 4.19
N SER A 17 -5.36 5.44 5.24
CA SER A 17 -5.10 4.02 5.48
C SER A 17 -6.39 3.20 5.59
N ALA A 18 -7.47 3.82 6.09
CA ALA A 18 -8.77 3.18 6.27
C ALA A 18 -9.78 3.55 5.18
N LEU A 19 -9.72 4.77 4.65
CA LEU A 19 -10.78 5.37 3.83
C LEU A 19 -11.08 4.56 2.56
N ALA A 20 -10.08 4.03 1.89
CA ALA A 20 -10.26 3.23 0.67
C ALA A 20 -11.16 2.01 0.92
N PHE A 21 -11.03 1.39 2.08
CA PHE A 21 -11.82 0.22 2.48
C PHE A 21 -13.23 0.62 2.95
N VAL A 22 -13.34 1.72 3.71
CA VAL A 22 -14.64 2.26 4.16
C VAL A 22 -15.51 2.62 2.97
N ARG A 23 -14.96 3.20 1.92
CA ARG A 23 -15.69 3.51 0.67
C ARG A 23 -16.25 2.27 -0.02
N GLN A 24 -15.69 1.10 0.22
CA GLN A 24 -16.19 -0.19 -0.27
C GLN A 24 -17.14 -0.88 0.73
N GLY A 25 -17.52 -0.20 1.81
CA GLY A 25 -18.43 -0.71 2.83
C GLY A 25 -17.79 -1.62 3.87
N ALA A 26 -16.46 -1.64 3.96
CA ALA A 26 -15.75 -2.39 4.99
C ALA A 26 -15.93 -1.74 6.38
N LYS A 27 -15.87 -2.59 7.41
CA LYS A 27 -15.78 -2.19 8.80
C LYS A 27 -14.32 -2.17 9.23
N ILE A 28 -13.86 -1.05 9.76
CA ILE A 28 -12.50 -0.95 10.31
C ILE A 28 -12.47 -1.50 11.73
N VAL A 29 -11.47 -2.32 11.99
CA VAL A 29 -11.13 -2.86 13.31
C VAL A 29 -9.76 -2.31 13.67
N TYR A 30 -9.71 -1.51 14.73
CA TYR A 30 -8.46 -0.88 15.13
C TYR A 30 -7.63 -1.80 16.02
N ALA A 31 -6.35 -1.97 15.66
CA ALA A 31 -5.34 -2.60 16.50
C ALA A 31 -4.55 -1.53 17.25
N ASP A 32 -4.03 -1.89 18.42
CA ASP A 32 -3.16 -1.00 19.18
C ASP A 32 -1.79 -0.84 18.50
N SER A 33 -1.09 0.23 18.90
CA SER A 33 0.30 0.47 18.51
C SER A 33 1.26 -0.16 19.51
N GLU A 34 2.50 -0.39 19.07
CA GLU A 34 3.61 -0.77 19.95
C GLU A 34 3.78 0.27 21.07
N SER A 35 4.39 -0.13 22.17
CA SER A 35 4.57 0.74 23.35
C SER A 35 5.60 1.85 23.15
N ASP A 36 6.53 1.67 22.23
CA ASP A 36 7.69 2.52 21.98
C ASP A 36 7.71 3.20 20.61
N ASN A 37 6.77 2.79 19.72
CA ASN A 37 6.62 3.38 18.41
C ASN A 37 5.15 3.26 17.93
N PRO A 38 4.72 4.06 16.95
CA PRO A 38 3.32 4.07 16.47
C PRO A 38 2.94 2.93 15.52
N ASN A 39 3.84 2.03 15.19
CA ASN A 39 3.53 0.87 14.35
C ASN A 39 2.56 -0.08 15.04
N ILE A 40 1.86 -0.89 14.25
CA ILE A 40 0.88 -1.85 14.75
C ILE A 40 1.53 -2.89 15.68
N ASP A 41 0.96 -3.07 16.87
CA ASP A 41 1.35 -4.16 17.78
C ASP A 41 0.83 -5.50 17.23
N THR A 42 1.76 -6.28 16.68
CA THR A 42 1.46 -7.57 16.06
C THR A 42 0.86 -8.59 17.02
N SER A 43 1.16 -8.48 18.33
CA SER A 43 0.63 -9.37 19.37
C SER A 43 -0.89 -9.21 19.60
N THR A 44 -1.44 -8.09 19.17
CA THR A 44 -2.87 -7.77 19.30
C THR A 44 -3.71 -8.25 18.11
N ILE A 45 -3.09 -8.45 16.94
CA ILE A 45 -3.80 -8.71 15.68
C ILE A 45 -4.67 -9.96 15.75
N GLU A 46 -4.14 -11.09 16.21
CA GLU A 46 -4.87 -12.37 16.19
C GLU A 46 -6.17 -12.33 17.00
N LYS A 47 -6.22 -11.56 18.09
CA LYS A 47 -7.41 -11.38 18.94
C LYS A 47 -8.53 -10.61 18.23
N LEU A 48 -8.19 -9.84 17.21
CA LEU A 48 -9.11 -9.02 16.42
C LEU A 48 -9.68 -9.75 15.21
N ILE A 49 -9.09 -10.90 14.85
CA ILE A 49 -9.50 -11.66 13.66
C ILE A 49 -10.83 -12.35 13.89
N THR A 50 -11.76 -12.12 12.97
CA THR A 50 -13.04 -12.81 12.88
C THR A 50 -13.22 -13.50 11.53
N LYS A 51 -14.33 -14.22 11.34
CA LYS A 51 -14.68 -14.80 10.02
C LYS A 51 -14.90 -13.73 8.93
N LYS A 52 -15.11 -12.47 9.32
CA LYS A 52 -15.31 -11.34 8.41
C LYS A 52 -14.02 -10.62 8.07
N THR A 53 -12.95 -10.84 8.80
CA THR A 53 -11.65 -10.20 8.53
C THR A 53 -11.12 -10.67 7.19
N LYS A 54 -10.69 -9.71 6.35
CA LYS A 54 -10.17 -9.96 5.00
C LYS A 54 -8.79 -9.37 4.78
N VAL A 55 -8.47 -8.25 5.43
CA VAL A 55 -7.26 -7.49 5.17
C VAL A 55 -6.63 -7.03 6.48
N ILE A 56 -5.31 -7.03 6.51
CA ILE A 56 -4.49 -6.32 7.50
C ILE A 56 -3.74 -5.20 6.77
N VAL A 57 -3.74 -4.00 7.33
CA VAL A 57 -3.05 -2.83 6.78
C VAL A 57 -1.99 -2.37 7.78
N PRO A 58 -0.75 -2.89 7.73
CA PRO A 58 0.35 -2.29 8.46
C PRO A 58 0.70 -0.93 7.89
N VAL A 59 1.02 0.03 8.75
CA VAL A 59 1.49 1.36 8.38
C VAL A 59 2.93 1.52 8.83
N HIS A 60 3.84 1.73 7.89
CA HIS A 60 5.27 1.93 8.16
C HIS A 60 5.53 3.37 8.57
N TYR A 61 5.21 3.70 9.82
CA TYR A 61 5.23 5.07 10.29
C TYR A 61 6.66 5.64 10.29
N ALA A 62 6.81 6.83 9.76
CA ALA A 62 8.11 7.53 9.59
C ALA A 62 9.17 6.68 8.84
N GLY A 63 8.76 5.73 8.00
CA GLY A 63 9.67 4.83 7.30
C GLY A 63 10.21 3.69 8.15
N VAL A 64 9.79 3.58 9.41
CA VAL A 64 10.14 2.44 10.27
C VAL A 64 9.26 1.25 9.93
N SER A 65 9.88 0.12 9.60
CA SER A 65 9.14 -1.09 9.23
C SER A 65 8.34 -1.65 10.42
N CYS A 66 7.10 -2.08 10.15
CA CYS A 66 6.41 -3.03 11.03
C CYS A 66 7.13 -4.39 11.01
N ASP A 67 6.86 -5.27 12.00
CA ASP A 67 7.31 -6.67 11.95
C ASP A 67 6.53 -7.44 10.86
N MET A 68 7.06 -7.37 9.64
CA MET A 68 6.41 -7.98 8.48
C MET A 68 6.48 -9.52 8.53
N ASP A 69 7.47 -10.10 9.20
CA ASP A 69 7.53 -11.56 9.39
C ASP A 69 6.36 -12.08 10.24
N ALA A 70 6.02 -11.35 11.31
CA ALA A 70 4.87 -11.69 12.15
C ALA A 70 3.55 -11.46 11.40
N ILE A 71 3.39 -10.30 10.75
CA ILE A 71 2.16 -9.95 10.02
C ILE A 71 1.87 -10.91 8.88
N MET A 72 2.86 -11.22 8.03
CA MET A 72 2.70 -12.16 6.93
C MET A 72 2.45 -13.59 7.43
N GLY A 73 3.07 -13.97 8.56
CA GLY A 73 2.80 -15.23 9.22
C GLY A 73 1.35 -15.36 9.72
N ILE A 74 0.80 -14.31 10.32
CA ILE A 74 -0.62 -14.24 10.73
C ILE A 74 -1.51 -14.31 9.49
N ALA A 75 -1.25 -13.48 8.49
CA ALA A 75 -2.04 -13.42 7.26
C ALA A 75 -2.11 -14.78 6.55
N CYS A 76 -1.00 -15.50 6.49
CA CYS A 76 -0.94 -16.85 5.91
C CYS A 76 -1.83 -17.84 6.70
N ARG A 77 -1.74 -17.85 8.03
CA ARG A 77 -2.54 -18.76 8.88
C ARG A 77 -4.04 -18.55 8.73
N TYR A 78 -4.45 -17.29 8.56
CA TYR A 78 -5.88 -16.92 8.51
C TYR A 78 -6.39 -16.64 7.10
N ASN A 79 -5.57 -16.88 6.06
CA ASN A 79 -5.88 -16.61 4.66
C ASN A 79 -6.38 -15.17 4.44
N LEU A 80 -5.62 -14.20 4.97
CA LEU A 80 -5.89 -12.77 4.85
C LEU A 80 -4.97 -12.14 3.82
N LEU A 81 -5.43 -11.06 3.20
CA LEU A 81 -4.56 -10.19 2.41
C LEU A 81 -3.86 -9.18 3.32
N VAL A 82 -2.68 -8.74 2.90
CA VAL A 82 -1.95 -7.64 3.54
C VAL A 82 -1.71 -6.55 2.51
N VAL A 83 -2.00 -5.31 2.90
CA VAL A 83 -1.74 -4.11 2.10
C VAL A 83 -0.84 -3.20 2.92
N GLU A 84 0.43 -3.06 2.52
CA GLU A 84 1.36 -2.14 3.19
C GLU A 84 0.94 -0.69 2.91
N ASP A 85 0.67 0.07 3.96
CA ASP A 85 0.68 1.52 3.86
C ASP A 85 2.14 1.99 4.00
N ALA A 86 2.78 2.15 2.86
CA ALA A 86 4.14 2.61 2.72
C ALA A 86 4.20 4.12 2.35
N ALA A 87 3.16 4.89 2.71
CA ALA A 87 3.07 6.32 2.40
C ALA A 87 4.27 7.14 2.89
N GLN A 88 5.03 6.63 3.85
CA GLN A 88 6.24 7.23 4.38
C GLN A 88 7.46 6.31 4.20
N GLY A 89 7.33 5.24 3.40
CA GLY A 89 8.29 4.14 3.31
C GLY A 89 9.29 4.25 2.15
N ILE A 90 9.34 5.36 1.40
CA ILE A 90 10.26 5.49 0.28
C ILE A 90 11.71 5.39 0.77
N ASP A 91 12.53 4.60 0.05
CA ASP A 91 13.92 4.30 0.39
C ASP A 91 14.11 3.70 1.81
N SER A 92 13.08 3.06 2.33
CA SER A 92 13.12 2.36 3.61
C SER A 92 13.01 0.85 3.41
N TYR A 93 13.50 0.07 4.37
CA TYR A 93 13.70 -1.36 4.21
C TYR A 93 13.28 -2.12 5.47
N PHE A 94 12.79 -3.33 5.27
CA PHE A 94 12.66 -4.36 6.29
C PHE A 94 13.79 -5.37 6.12
N THR A 95 14.48 -5.70 7.21
CA THR A 95 15.40 -6.83 7.23
C THR A 95 14.81 -7.93 8.09
N SER A 96 14.43 -9.04 7.45
CA SER A 96 13.82 -10.16 8.16
C SER A 96 14.79 -10.74 9.20
N PRO A 97 14.46 -10.73 10.49
CA PRO A 97 15.28 -11.40 11.51
C PRO A 97 15.33 -12.92 11.32
N LYS A 98 14.37 -13.52 10.61
CA LYS A 98 14.32 -14.96 10.36
C LYS A 98 15.26 -15.40 9.23
N THR A 99 15.38 -14.59 8.18
CA THR A 99 16.10 -14.98 6.94
C THR A 99 17.33 -14.12 6.67
N GLY A 100 17.44 -12.96 7.29
CA GLY A 100 18.45 -11.94 6.98
C GLY A 100 18.19 -11.19 5.65
N LEU A 101 17.09 -11.51 4.95
CA LEU A 101 16.77 -10.84 3.69
C LEU A 101 16.35 -9.39 3.93
N LYS A 102 16.99 -8.47 3.20
CA LYS A 102 16.64 -7.06 3.17
C LYS A 102 15.72 -6.79 1.97
N THR A 103 14.51 -6.30 2.24
CA THR A 103 13.50 -6.01 1.22
C THR A 103 13.01 -4.57 1.39
N SER A 104 12.83 -3.84 0.29
CA SER A 104 12.24 -2.50 0.34
C SER A 104 10.81 -2.57 0.88
N LEU A 105 10.42 -1.58 1.69
CA LEU A 105 9.03 -1.44 2.09
C LEU A 105 8.14 -1.30 0.85
N GLY A 106 6.96 -1.89 0.90
CA GLY A 106 6.07 -2.02 -0.25
C GLY A 106 6.32 -3.24 -1.13
N GLY A 107 7.44 -3.94 -0.96
CA GLY A 107 7.77 -5.16 -1.71
C GLY A 107 7.56 -6.47 -0.95
N ILE A 108 6.87 -6.45 0.19
CA ILE A 108 6.79 -7.60 1.09
C ILE A 108 5.40 -8.24 1.08
N ALA A 109 4.36 -7.42 1.16
CA ALA A 109 2.98 -7.91 1.22
C ALA A 109 2.35 -8.09 -0.17
N HIS A 110 1.07 -8.43 -0.22
CA HIS A 110 0.35 -8.66 -1.48
C HIS A 110 0.23 -7.39 -2.33
N MET A 111 0.07 -6.25 -1.67
CA MET A 111 -0.03 -4.93 -2.28
C MET A 111 0.61 -3.90 -1.36
N ALA A 112 0.97 -2.75 -1.91
CA ALA A 112 1.39 -1.60 -1.13
C ALA A 112 0.99 -0.28 -1.79
N ALA A 113 0.86 0.76 -0.98
CA ALA A 113 0.60 2.11 -1.44
C ALA A 113 1.67 3.09 -0.93
N PHE A 114 2.26 3.86 -1.84
CA PHE A 114 3.10 5.01 -1.54
C PHE A 114 2.34 6.31 -1.77
N SER A 115 2.73 7.33 -1.04
CA SER A 115 2.19 8.69 -1.20
C SER A 115 3.26 9.62 -1.73
N PHE A 116 2.88 10.43 -2.72
CA PHE A 116 3.66 11.55 -3.23
C PHE A 116 2.93 12.89 -2.99
N HIS A 117 2.12 12.92 -1.92
CA HIS A 117 1.50 14.15 -1.44
C HIS A 117 2.57 15.20 -1.06
N GLU A 118 2.23 16.48 -1.11
CA GLU A 118 3.16 17.60 -0.86
C GLU A 118 3.92 17.54 0.48
N THR A 119 3.38 16.80 1.46
CA THR A 119 4.02 16.61 2.78
C THR A 119 5.07 15.51 2.83
N LYS A 120 5.28 14.78 1.73
CA LYS A 120 6.23 13.65 1.68
C LYS A 120 7.62 14.10 1.27
N ASN A 121 8.63 13.28 1.61
CA ASN A 121 10.02 13.53 1.24
C ASN A 121 10.21 13.66 -0.27
N ILE A 122 9.56 12.79 -1.02
CA ILE A 122 9.45 12.82 -2.48
C ILE A 122 7.99 13.10 -2.78
N GLN A 123 7.73 14.15 -3.54
CA GLN A 123 6.36 14.64 -3.71
C GLN A 123 6.10 15.17 -5.13
N CYS A 124 4.83 15.27 -5.47
CA CYS A 124 4.38 15.91 -6.71
C CYS A 124 3.08 16.71 -6.54
N GLY A 125 2.90 17.29 -5.35
CA GLY A 125 1.65 17.95 -4.95
C GLY A 125 0.62 16.92 -4.51
N GLU A 126 -0.05 16.28 -5.45
CA GLU A 126 -0.92 15.13 -5.23
C GLU A 126 -0.48 13.98 -6.12
N GLY A 127 -0.25 12.81 -5.51
CA GLY A 127 0.13 11.61 -6.24
C GLY A 127 0.33 10.40 -5.33
N GLY A 128 0.35 9.24 -5.95
CA GLY A 128 0.58 7.97 -5.27
C GLY A 128 1.03 6.89 -6.24
N LEU A 129 1.56 5.82 -5.67
CA LEU A 129 1.95 4.62 -6.39
C LEU A 129 1.32 3.42 -5.70
N LEU A 130 0.65 2.58 -6.47
CA LEU A 130 0.17 1.27 -6.03
C LEU A 130 1.13 0.19 -6.54
N ILE A 131 1.67 -0.59 -5.62
CA ILE A 131 2.48 -1.77 -5.94
C ILE A 131 1.61 -3.00 -5.81
N ILE A 132 1.69 -3.89 -6.79
CA ILE A 132 0.99 -5.17 -6.83
C ILE A 132 2.02 -6.28 -6.86
N ASN A 133 2.21 -6.95 -5.73
CA ASN A 133 3.14 -8.08 -5.62
C ASN A 133 2.44 -9.42 -5.86
N ASP A 134 1.12 -9.48 -5.75
CA ASP A 134 0.30 -10.66 -6.02
C ASP A 134 -0.24 -10.62 -7.46
N GLU A 135 0.27 -11.49 -8.31
CA GLU A 135 -0.09 -11.57 -9.74
C GLU A 135 -1.60 -11.73 -9.97
N ARG A 136 -2.33 -12.35 -9.04
CA ARG A 136 -3.79 -12.52 -9.11
C ARG A 136 -4.55 -11.20 -9.14
N LEU A 137 -3.92 -10.12 -8.65
CA LEU A 137 -4.53 -8.80 -8.51
C LEU A 137 -4.17 -7.85 -9.67
N VAL A 138 -3.15 -8.16 -10.47
CA VAL A 138 -2.60 -7.29 -11.53
C VAL A 138 -3.68 -6.89 -12.53
N ARG A 139 -4.34 -7.87 -13.15
CA ARG A 139 -5.37 -7.60 -14.19
C ARG A 139 -6.47 -6.68 -13.68
N ARG A 140 -6.96 -6.95 -12.48
CA ARG A 140 -8.04 -6.13 -11.89
C ARG A 140 -7.57 -4.71 -11.58
N SER A 141 -6.34 -4.56 -11.12
CA SER A 141 -5.73 -3.26 -10.82
C SER A 141 -5.56 -2.40 -12.08
N GLU A 142 -5.09 -2.99 -13.18
CA GLU A 142 -4.99 -2.31 -14.49
C GLU A 142 -6.35 -1.79 -14.97
N ILE A 143 -7.40 -2.61 -14.85
CA ILE A 143 -8.75 -2.23 -15.25
C ILE A 143 -9.26 -1.05 -14.40
N ILE A 144 -9.10 -1.13 -13.07
CA ILE A 144 -9.53 -0.06 -12.15
C ILE A 144 -8.77 1.24 -12.45
N TRP A 145 -7.47 1.16 -12.66
CA TRP A 145 -6.58 2.28 -12.93
C TRP A 145 -6.94 3.05 -14.20
N GLU A 146 -7.35 2.33 -15.26
CA GLU A 146 -7.71 2.87 -16.57
C GLU A 146 -9.23 2.92 -16.79
N LYS A 147 -9.96 3.51 -15.86
CA LYS A 147 -11.39 3.86 -16.02
C LYS A 147 -12.34 2.67 -16.19
N GLY A 148 -11.92 1.48 -15.77
CA GLY A 148 -12.68 0.26 -15.96
C GLY A 148 -12.55 -0.34 -17.35
N THR A 149 -11.53 0.04 -18.12
CA THR A 149 -11.26 -0.50 -19.45
C THR A 149 -10.18 -1.58 -19.41
N ASN A 150 -10.18 -2.46 -20.40
CA ASN A 150 -9.10 -3.43 -20.62
C ASN A 150 -8.04 -2.91 -21.60
N ARG A 151 -7.73 -1.62 -21.54
CA ARG A 151 -6.79 -0.93 -22.43
C ARG A 151 -5.38 -1.51 -22.36
N ALA A 152 -4.93 -1.92 -21.17
CA ALA A 152 -3.62 -2.56 -20.99
C ALA A 152 -3.50 -3.86 -21.80
N GLU A 153 -4.55 -4.70 -21.78
CA GLU A 153 -4.63 -5.94 -22.57
C GLU A 153 -4.57 -5.64 -24.08
N PHE A 154 -5.23 -4.55 -24.52
CA PHE A 154 -5.17 -4.12 -25.91
C PHE A 154 -3.76 -3.71 -26.33
N TYR A 155 -3.05 -2.95 -25.53
CA TYR A 155 -1.67 -2.55 -25.85
C TYR A 155 -0.69 -3.72 -25.85
N ARG A 156 -0.94 -4.76 -25.08
CA ARG A 156 -0.17 -6.00 -25.11
C ARG A 156 -0.56 -6.94 -26.25
N GLY A 157 -1.61 -6.60 -27.05
CA GLY A 157 -2.09 -7.42 -28.14
C GLY A 157 -2.89 -8.66 -27.70
N GLU A 158 -3.35 -8.70 -26.46
CA GLU A 158 -4.12 -9.81 -25.91
C GLU A 158 -5.60 -9.78 -26.37
N VAL A 159 -6.08 -8.61 -26.75
CA VAL A 159 -7.43 -8.40 -27.30
C VAL A 159 -7.37 -7.52 -28.55
N ASN A 160 -8.27 -7.77 -29.49
CA ASN A 160 -8.32 -7.02 -30.76
C ASN A 160 -8.89 -5.60 -30.61
N LYS A 161 -9.64 -5.36 -29.55
CA LYS A 161 -10.29 -4.08 -29.25
C LYS A 161 -10.44 -3.92 -27.75
N TYR A 162 -10.16 -2.74 -27.22
CA TYR A 162 -10.49 -2.46 -25.83
C TYR A 162 -11.88 -1.84 -25.69
N GLY A 163 -12.46 -2.02 -24.52
CA GLY A 163 -13.77 -1.49 -24.17
C GLY A 163 -13.91 -1.28 -22.67
N TRP A 164 -15.04 -0.77 -22.27
CA TRP A 164 -15.41 -0.68 -20.86
C TRP A 164 -15.88 -2.05 -20.36
N VAL A 165 -15.15 -2.64 -19.41
CA VAL A 165 -15.37 -4.02 -18.96
C VAL A 165 -15.73 -4.12 -17.48
N ASP A 166 -15.47 -3.08 -16.68
CA ASP A 166 -15.77 -3.08 -15.25
C ASP A 166 -15.79 -1.64 -14.68
N LEU A 167 -16.06 -1.52 -13.38
CA LEU A 167 -15.91 -0.26 -12.66
C LEU A 167 -14.43 0.11 -12.52
N GLY A 168 -14.13 1.38 -12.67
CA GLY A 168 -12.79 1.94 -12.48
C GLY A 168 -12.83 3.44 -12.31
N SER A 169 -11.66 4.06 -12.22
CA SER A 169 -11.52 5.51 -12.16
C SER A 169 -10.29 5.95 -12.93
N SER A 170 -10.16 7.24 -13.16
CA SER A 170 -8.98 7.82 -13.80
C SER A 170 -7.92 8.08 -12.74
N PHE A 171 -6.94 7.17 -12.61
CA PHE A 171 -5.84 7.31 -11.66
C PHE A 171 -4.53 7.74 -12.35
N LEU A 172 -4.58 8.06 -13.63
CA LEU A 172 -3.41 8.54 -14.38
C LEU A 172 -3.03 9.95 -13.93
N PRO A 173 -1.76 10.18 -13.58
CA PRO A 173 -1.25 11.54 -13.36
C PRO A 173 -1.21 12.33 -14.68
N SER A 174 -1.19 13.64 -14.59
CA SER A 174 -0.85 14.48 -15.75
C SER A 174 0.64 14.36 -16.07
N GLU A 175 1.04 14.68 -17.31
CA GLU A 175 2.44 14.73 -17.70
C GLU A 175 3.24 15.74 -16.87
N TYR A 176 2.63 16.84 -16.43
CA TYR A 176 3.26 17.80 -15.53
C TYR A 176 3.56 17.21 -14.16
N THR A 177 2.59 16.51 -13.59
CA THR A 177 2.74 15.80 -12.31
C THR A 177 3.82 14.72 -12.41
N ALA A 178 3.80 13.94 -13.50
CA ALA A 178 4.77 12.89 -13.75
C ALA A 178 6.20 13.44 -13.93
N ALA A 179 6.36 14.52 -14.70
CA ALA A 179 7.65 15.17 -14.92
C ALA A 179 8.23 15.75 -13.62
N PHE A 180 7.37 16.37 -12.80
CA PHE A 180 7.79 16.91 -11.50
C PHE A 180 8.22 15.77 -10.55
N LEU A 181 7.44 14.69 -10.45
CA LEU A 181 7.79 13.53 -9.64
C LEU A 181 9.09 12.88 -10.14
N TYR A 182 9.26 12.75 -11.44
CA TYR A 182 10.47 12.18 -12.03
C TYR A 182 11.73 12.98 -11.62
N SER A 183 11.66 14.30 -11.66
CA SER A 183 12.78 15.14 -11.22
C SER A 183 13.13 14.97 -9.75
N GLN A 184 12.13 14.76 -8.88
CA GLN A 184 12.33 14.46 -7.47
C GLN A 184 12.99 13.08 -7.27
N LEU A 185 12.54 12.08 -8.01
CA LEU A 185 13.10 10.71 -7.95
C LEU A 185 14.55 10.66 -8.43
N CYS A 186 14.94 11.46 -9.42
CA CYS A 186 16.33 11.57 -9.87
C CYS A 186 17.27 12.12 -8.78
N GLU A 187 16.75 12.88 -7.82
CA GLU A 187 17.51 13.48 -6.73
C GLU A 187 17.25 12.77 -5.38
N LEU A 188 16.67 11.56 -5.40
CA LEU A 188 16.22 10.83 -4.20
C LEU A 188 17.31 10.77 -3.12
N GLU A 189 18.53 10.34 -3.47
CA GLU A 189 19.63 10.21 -2.50
C GLU A 189 19.98 11.55 -1.83
N LYS A 190 20.05 12.64 -2.62
CA LYS A 190 20.35 13.96 -2.06
C LYS A 190 19.24 14.43 -1.13
N ILE A 191 17.98 14.22 -1.52
CA ILE A 191 16.83 14.63 -0.70
C ILE A 191 16.85 13.84 0.62
N GLN A 192 17.00 12.54 0.57
CA GLN A 192 17.06 11.69 1.77
C GLN A 192 18.23 12.07 2.68
N LEU A 193 19.43 12.27 2.14
CA LEU A 193 20.58 12.72 2.90
C LEU A 193 20.39 14.11 3.53
N SER A 194 19.70 15.02 2.86
CA SER A 194 19.43 16.35 3.39
C SER A 194 18.56 16.31 4.65
N LEU A 195 17.66 15.34 4.75
CA LEU A 195 16.74 15.18 5.88
C LEU A 195 17.41 14.61 7.13
N ILE A 196 18.57 13.98 6.99
CA ILE A 196 19.35 13.46 8.13
C ILE A 196 19.99 14.61 8.94
N HIS A 197 20.16 15.78 8.32
CA HIS A 197 20.86 16.93 8.88
C HIS A 197 19.94 18.05 9.39
N ILE A 198 18.62 17.81 9.40
CA ILE A 198 17.62 18.73 9.95
C ILE A 198 17.26 18.33 11.42
#